data_7dff0b1744bc494fefa9641562ccd89c
#
_entry.id   7dff0b1744bc494fefa9641562ccd89c
#
_cell.length_a   1.000
_cell.length_b   1.000
_cell.length_c   1.000
_cell.angle_alpha   90.00
_cell.angle_beta   90.00
_cell.angle_gamma   90.00
#
_symmetry.space_group_name_H-M   'P 1'
#
loop_
_entity.id
_entity.type
_entity.pdbx_description
1 polymer ?
#
loop_
_entity_poly.entity_id
_entity_poly.type
_entity_poly.pdbx_seq_one_letter_code
_entity_poly.pdbx_strand_id
1 'polypeptide(L)'
;MLGSLRDGVLLYSSQLLAGMLLALLLPEKSLAEQEKSFTEKFPPSEPFSQRLLAAVSESFSKFLNVCAFVLLCSVLAGAVSPLLPPGPGSALVRAGLELTGGAAALVSCGLKRAILLPLLALSCGWGGLSVQLQALRLLHQGGVDCRGWLAVALLRGGLAAGVAAALLWCGSGVFRFFS
;
A
#
# COMPACT_ATOMS: atom_id res chain seq x y z
N MET A 1 21.11 -5.90 4.87
CA MET A 1 21.45 -4.51 5.27
C MET A 1 20.24 -3.61 5.54
N LEU A 2 19.01 -4.10 5.42
CA LEU A 2 17.79 -3.47 5.95
C LEU A 2 17.53 -4.08 7.33
N GLY A 3 18.01 -3.48 8.37
CA GLY A 3 17.85 -3.92 9.77
C GLY A 3 18.03 -2.78 10.74
N SER A 4 18.23 -1.55 10.21
CA SER A 4 18.30 -0.41 11.09
C SER A 4 16.89 0.14 11.34
N LEU A 5 16.55 0.37 12.58
CA LEU A 5 15.32 1.05 13.00
C LEU A 5 15.10 2.36 12.20
N ARG A 6 16.19 3.02 11.83
CA ARG A 6 16.20 4.24 11.01
C ARG A 6 15.56 4.05 9.64
N ASP A 7 15.82 2.94 8.96
CA ASP A 7 15.24 2.66 7.63
C ASP A 7 13.74 2.39 7.73
N GLY A 8 13.32 1.68 8.78
CA GLY A 8 11.90 1.45 9.06
C GLY A 8 11.16 2.75 9.37
N VAL A 9 11.72 3.61 10.21
CA VAL A 9 11.15 4.93 10.53
C VAL A 9 11.06 5.80 9.28
N LEU A 10 12.09 5.82 8.44
CA LEU A 10 12.10 6.58 7.18
C LEU A 10 10.99 6.10 6.24
N LEU A 11 10.87 4.79 6.02
CA LEU A 11 9.82 4.22 5.19
C LEU A 11 8.43 4.55 5.74
N TYR A 12 8.22 4.40 7.05
CA TYR A 12 6.95 4.72 7.67
C TYR A 12 6.59 6.21 7.55
N SER A 13 7.56 7.09 7.85
CA SER A 13 7.37 8.54 7.72
C SER A 13 7.07 8.95 6.28
N SER A 14 7.71 8.33 5.30
CA SER A 14 7.44 8.61 3.89
C SER A 14 6.01 8.23 3.48
N GLN A 15 5.45 7.14 4.03
CA GLN A 15 4.07 6.75 3.77
C GLN A 15 3.07 7.73 4.40
N LEU A 16 3.30 8.15 5.65
CA LEU A 16 2.45 9.13 6.33
C LEU A 16 2.44 10.47 5.59
N LEU A 17 3.62 11.01 5.27
CA LEU A 17 3.74 12.28 4.56
C LEU A 17 3.13 12.21 3.16
N ALA A 18 3.34 11.12 2.42
CA ALA A 18 2.72 10.93 1.11
C ALA A 18 1.19 10.88 1.22
N GLY A 19 0.64 10.22 2.24
CA GLY A 19 -0.80 10.18 2.50
C GLY A 19 -1.36 11.56 2.83
N MET A 20 -0.67 12.34 3.67
CA MET A 20 -1.06 13.72 4.00
C MET A 20 -1.01 14.64 2.77
N LEU A 21 0.05 14.57 1.98
CA LEU A 21 0.16 15.34 0.73
C LEU A 21 -0.94 14.98 -0.24
N LEU A 22 -1.25 13.69 -0.38
CA LEU A 22 -2.33 13.23 -1.24
C LEU A 22 -3.69 13.75 -0.76
N ALA A 23 -3.95 13.72 0.55
CA ALA A 23 -5.17 14.27 1.14
C ALA A 23 -5.35 15.77 0.89
N LEU A 24 -4.24 16.53 0.87
CA LEU A 24 -4.26 17.97 0.54
C LEU A 24 -4.50 18.23 -0.96
N LEU A 25 -4.10 17.28 -1.82
CA LEU A 25 -4.25 17.42 -3.29
C LEU A 25 -5.62 16.98 -3.80
N LEU A 26 -6.33 16.12 -3.05
CA LEU A 26 -7.64 15.60 -3.47
C LEU A 26 -8.76 16.47 -2.88
N PRO A 27 -9.73 16.89 -3.70
CA PRO A 27 -10.87 17.68 -3.23
C PRO A 27 -11.81 16.88 -2.32
N GLU A 28 -12.32 17.52 -1.30
CA GLU A 28 -13.06 17.01 -0.14
C GLU A 28 -14.51 16.48 -0.44
N LYS A 29 -14.79 16.03 -1.64
CA LYS A 29 -16.17 15.68 -2.05
C LYS A 29 -16.74 14.36 -1.50
N SER A 30 -15.97 13.57 -0.73
CA SER A 30 -16.34 12.16 -0.47
C SER A 30 -16.77 11.81 0.97
N LEU A 31 -16.58 12.66 1.96
CA LEU A 31 -16.76 12.26 3.36
C LEU A 31 -18.24 12.24 3.83
N ALA A 32 -19.07 13.13 3.31
CA ALA A 32 -20.47 13.26 3.76
C ALA A 32 -21.40 12.13 3.29
N GLU A 33 -21.10 11.46 2.17
CA GLU A 33 -21.88 10.32 1.66
C GLU A 33 -21.52 9.00 2.38
N GLN A 34 -20.28 8.87 2.84
CA GLN A 34 -19.78 7.67 3.51
C GLN A 34 -20.37 7.48 4.92
N GLU A 35 -20.65 8.59 5.62
CA GLU A 35 -21.21 8.57 6.96
C GLU A 35 -22.67 8.04 6.97
N LYS A 36 -23.46 8.36 5.95
CA LYS A 36 -24.83 7.86 5.79
C LYS A 36 -24.90 6.35 5.56
N SER A 37 -23.98 5.80 4.76
CA SER A 37 -23.94 4.36 4.44
C SER A 37 -23.54 3.50 5.64
N PHE A 38 -22.75 4.04 6.58
CA PHE A 38 -22.33 3.29 7.77
C PHE A 38 -23.46 3.16 8.81
N THR A 39 -24.27 4.19 8.96
CA THR A 39 -25.37 4.23 9.94
C THR A 39 -26.55 3.34 9.54
N GLU A 40 -26.75 3.13 8.24
CA GLU A 40 -27.86 2.31 7.71
C GLU A 40 -27.64 0.80 7.90
N LYS A 41 -26.38 0.36 8.00
CA LYS A 41 -25.99 -1.05 8.05
C LYS A 41 -26.14 -1.71 9.41
N PHE A 42 -26.25 -0.93 10.48
CA PHE A 42 -26.37 -1.43 11.85
C PHE A 42 -27.48 -0.69 12.62
N PRO A 43 -28.77 -1.06 12.43
CA PRO A 43 -29.83 -0.45 13.17
C PRO A 43 -29.63 -0.65 14.69
N PRO A 44 -29.85 0.39 15.49
CA PRO A 44 -29.60 0.37 16.94
C PRO A 44 -30.50 -0.62 17.72
N SER A 45 -31.46 -1.26 17.04
CA SER A 45 -32.49 -2.15 17.65
C SER A 45 -31.99 -3.59 17.86
N GLU A 46 -30.86 -4.01 17.31
CA GLU A 46 -30.39 -5.39 17.47
C GLU A 46 -29.54 -5.60 18.75
N PRO A 47 -29.69 -6.76 19.43
CA PRO A 47 -28.86 -7.10 20.58
C PRO A 47 -27.36 -7.08 20.25
N PHE A 48 -26.54 -6.60 21.18
CA PHE A 48 -25.09 -6.50 21.01
C PHE A 48 -24.43 -7.82 20.56
N SER A 49 -24.91 -8.95 21.09
CA SER A 49 -24.41 -10.28 20.75
C SER A 49 -24.62 -10.64 19.27
N GLN A 50 -25.77 -10.29 18.70
CA GLN A 50 -26.05 -10.55 17.28
C GLN A 50 -25.21 -9.65 16.38
N ARG A 51 -25.06 -8.36 16.75
CA ARG A 51 -24.17 -7.43 16.01
C ARG A 51 -22.70 -7.87 16.06
N LEU A 52 -22.24 -8.37 17.20
CA LEU A 52 -20.88 -8.90 17.34
C LEU A 52 -20.66 -10.12 16.44
N LEU A 53 -21.60 -11.09 16.46
CA LEU A 53 -21.51 -12.29 15.61
C LEU A 53 -21.53 -11.93 14.11
N ALA A 54 -22.39 -11.01 13.71
CA ALA A 54 -22.47 -10.53 12.34
C ALA A 54 -21.16 -9.83 11.91
N ALA A 55 -20.60 -8.96 12.76
CA ALA A 55 -19.34 -8.29 12.51
C ALA A 55 -18.15 -9.26 12.39
N VAL A 56 -18.09 -10.28 13.25
CA VAL A 56 -17.05 -11.33 13.18
C VAL A 56 -17.17 -12.13 11.89
N SER A 57 -18.40 -12.58 11.54
CA SER A 57 -18.65 -13.33 10.31
C SER A 57 -18.31 -12.53 9.05
N GLU A 58 -18.70 -11.25 9.01
CA GLU A 58 -18.37 -10.34 7.90
C GLU A 58 -16.85 -10.11 7.80
N SER A 59 -16.20 -9.90 8.94
CA SER A 59 -14.75 -9.71 9.01
C SER A 59 -13.99 -10.94 8.52
N PHE A 60 -14.43 -12.13 8.90
CA PHE A 60 -13.84 -13.39 8.47
C PHE A 60 -13.97 -13.59 6.95
N SER A 61 -15.15 -13.32 6.40
CA SER A 61 -15.38 -13.38 4.95
C SER A 61 -14.47 -12.38 4.19
N LYS A 62 -14.32 -11.16 4.71
CA LYS A 62 -13.41 -10.17 4.13
C LYS A 62 -11.95 -10.62 4.21
N PHE A 63 -11.54 -11.19 5.33
CA PHE A 63 -10.20 -11.75 5.52
C PHE A 63 -9.88 -12.86 4.51
N LEU A 64 -10.80 -13.81 4.31
CA LEU A 64 -10.62 -14.88 3.30
C LEU A 64 -10.47 -14.30 1.88
N ASN A 65 -11.24 -13.28 1.54
CA ASN A 65 -11.10 -12.60 0.26
C ASN A 65 -9.71 -11.94 0.10
N VAL A 66 -9.19 -11.31 1.16
CA VAL A 66 -7.83 -10.73 1.18
C VAL A 66 -6.80 -11.83 0.90
N CYS A 67 -6.88 -12.94 1.62
CA CYS A 67 -5.98 -14.09 1.42
C CYS A 67 -6.05 -14.63 -0.01
N ALA A 68 -7.24 -14.76 -0.58
CA ALA A 68 -7.43 -15.25 -1.95
C ALA A 68 -6.75 -14.32 -2.98
N PHE A 69 -6.90 -13.00 -2.87
CA PHE A 69 -6.23 -12.05 -3.77
C PHE A 69 -4.72 -12.07 -3.62
N VAL A 70 -4.22 -12.16 -2.39
CA VAL A 70 -2.77 -12.25 -2.14
C VAL A 70 -2.22 -13.54 -2.75
N LEU A 71 -2.85 -14.68 -2.52
CA LEU A 71 -2.45 -15.97 -3.11
C LEU A 71 -2.47 -15.92 -4.64
N LEU A 72 -3.54 -15.41 -5.24
CA LEU A 72 -3.65 -15.26 -6.69
C LEU A 72 -2.49 -14.43 -7.26
N CYS A 73 -2.26 -13.25 -6.68
CA CYS A 73 -1.18 -12.38 -7.15
C CYS A 73 0.21 -12.96 -6.88
N SER A 74 0.41 -13.72 -5.79
CA SER A 74 1.66 -14.44 -5.52
C SER A 74 1.93 -15.53 -6.56
N VAL A 75 0.91 -16.30 -6.95
CA VAL A 75 1.02 -17.31 -8.02
C VAL A 75 1.34 -16.64 -9.35
N LEU A 76 0.64 -15.55 -9.69
CA LEU A 76 0.93 -14.76 -10.91
C LEU A 76 2.35 -14.22 -10.91
N ALA A 77 2.79 -13.63 -9.78
CA ALA A 77 4.16 -13.15 -9.63
C ALA A 77 5.19 -14.27 -9.80
N GLY A 78 4.92 -15.47 -9.27
CA GLY A 78 5.74 -16.65 -9.44
C GLY A 78 5.81 -17.11 -10.90
N ALA A 79 4.69 -17.10 -11.62
CA ALA A 79 4.61 -17.48 -13.03
C ALA A 79 5.31 -16.46 -13.97
N VAL A 80 5.22 -15.17 -13.67
CA VAL A 80 5.84 -14.10 -14.49
C VAL A 80 7.34 -13.95 -14.21
N SER A 81 7.78 -14.21 -12.97
CA SER A 81 9.19 -14.03 -12.56
C SER A 81 10.21 -14.73 -13.48
N PRO A 82 10.04 -15.99 -13.92
CA PRO A 82 10.99 -16.67 -14.80
C PRO A 82 11.05 -16.08 -16.21
N LEU A 83 10.05 -15.34 -16.63
CA LEU A 83 9.98 -14.72 -17.96
C LEU A 83 10.77 -13.39 -18.01
N LEU A 84 11.17 -12.86 -16.87
CA LEU A 84 11.86 -11.58 -16.74
C LEU A 84 13.36 -11.81 -16.49
N PRO A 85 14.25 -10.97 -17.07
CA PRO A 85 15.67 -11.03 -16.75
C PRO A 85 15.89 -10.77 -15.26
N PRO A 86 16.79 -11.51 -14.59
CA PRO A 86 17.05 -11.32 -13.17
C PRO A 86 17.59 -9.91 -12.90
N GLY A 87 17.05 -9.25 -11.87
CA GLY A 87 17.51 -7.91 -11.50
C GLY A 87 16.44 -7.05 -10.83
N PRO A 88 16.74 -5.78 -10.60
CA PRO A 88 15.82 -4.86 -9.91
C PRO A 88 14.49 -4.65 -10.64
N GLY A 89 14.50 -4.73 -11.98
CA GLY A 89 13.28 -4.58 -12.79
C GLY A 89 12.28 -5.71 -12.54
N SER A 90 12.74 -6.97 -12.53
CA SER A 90 11.88 -8.12 -12.23
C SER A 90 11.38 -8.10 -10.79
N ALA A 91 12.22 -7.67 -9.84
CA ALA A 91 11.82 -7.50 -8.46
C ALA A 91 10.74 -6.41 -8.30
N LEU A 92 10.83 -5.33 -9.09
CA LEU A 92 9.84 -4.25 -9.09
C LEU A 92 8.51 -4.70 -9.71
N VAL A 93 8.53 -5.44 -10.81
CA VAL A 93 7.32 -6.05 -11.41
C VAL A 93 6.66 -6.98 -10.40
N ARG A 94 7.44 -7.80 -9.70
CA ARG A 94 6.95 -8.68 -8.64
C ARG A 94 6.32 -7.89 -7.50
N ALA A 95 6.95 -6.79 -7.04
CA ALA A 95 6.41 -5.89 -6.03
C ALA A 95 5.13 -5.17 -6.50
N GLY A 96 5.00 -4.93 -7.81
CA GLY A 96 3.79 -4.40 -8.43
C GLY A 96 2.60 -5.37 -8.38
N LEU A 97 2.86 -6.66 -8.47
CA LEU A 97 1.84 -7.72 -8.35
C LEU A 97 1.54 -8.06 -6.90
N GLU A 98 2.59 -8.36 -6.13
CA GLU A 98 2.48 -8.76 -4.72
C GLU A 98 3.62 -8.10 -3.91
N LEU A 99 3.23 -7.32 -2.90
CA LEU A 99 4.14 -6.45 -2.17
C LEU A 99 5.22 -7.23 -1.41
N THR A 100 4.83 -8.27 -0.68
CA THR A 100 5.70 -8.95 0.30
C THR A 100 6.86 -9.65 -0.37
N GLY A 101 6.56 -10.50 -1.34
CA GLY A 101 7.57 -11.22 -2.12
C GLY A 101 8.40 -10.31 -3.01
N GLY A 102 7.78 -9.25 -3.56
CA GLY A 102 8.47 -8.26 -4.37
C GLY A 102 9.42 -7.39 -3.55
N ALA A 103 9.03 -6.93 -2.36
CA ALA A 103 9.89 -6.20 -1.45
C ALA A 103 11.09 -7.05 -1.01
N ALA A 104 10.87 -8.34 -0.67
CA ALA A 104 11.96 -9.26 -0.36
C ALA A 104 12.92 -9.43 -1.54
N ALA A 105 12.41 -9.54 -2.78
CA ALA A 105 13.22 -9.62 -3.99
C ALA A 105 14.04 -8.35 -4.23
N LEU A 106 13.45 -7.14 -4.03
CA LEU A 106 14.17 -5.87 -4.13
C LEU A 106 15.35 -5.78 -3.14
N VAL A 107 15.11 -6.19 -1.89
CA VAL A 107 16.16 -6.25 -0.86
C VAL A 107 17.30 -7.18 -1.26
N SER A 108 16.97 -8.32 -1.87
CA SER A 108 17.94 -9.33 -2.32
C SER A 108 18.76 -8.88 -3.54
N CYS A 109 18.34 -7.84 -4.27
CA CYS A 109 19.10 -7.31 -5.41
C CYS A 109 20.41 -6.58 -5.03
N GLY A 110 20.71 -6.37 -3.75
CA GLY A 110 21.92 -5.71 -3.30
C GLY A 110 22.06 -4.25 -3.72
N LEU A 111 20.95 -3.56 -3.97
CA LEU A 111 20.93 -2.16 -4.38
C LEU A 111 21.49 -1.24 -3.29
N LYS A 112 22.11 -0.14 -3.71
CA LYS A 112 22.53 0.92 -2.80
C LYS A 112 21.30 1.45 -2.04
N ARG A 113 21.47 1.76 -0.75
CA ARG A 113 20.40 2.26 0.14
C ARG A 113 19.64 3.45 -0.45
N ALA A 114 20.34 4.36 -1.13
CA ALA A 114 19.77 5.54 -1.78
C ALA A 114 18.78 5.21 -2.92
N ILE A 115 18.87 4.03 -3.52
CA ILE A 115 17.97 3.54 -4.58
C ILE A 115 16.93 2.59 -3.96
N LEU A 116 17.35 1.71 -3.07
CA LEU A 116 16.51 0.68 -2.48
C LEU A 116 15.33 1.27 -1.68
N LEU A 117 15.60 2.26 -0.81
CA LEU A 117 14.57 2.83 0.05
C LEU A 117 13.47 3.57 -0.72
N PRO A 118 13.76 4.42 -1.73
CA PRO A 118 12.71 4.98 -2.58
C PRO A 118 11.90 3.93 -3.35
N LEU A 119 12.54 2.87 -3.86
CA LEU A 119 11.83 1.77 -4.55
C LEU A 119 10.92 0.98 -3.59
N LEU A 120 11.36 0.74 -2.36
CA LEU A 120 10.52 0.14 -1.33
C LEU A 120 9.37 1.08 -0.94
N ALA A 121 9.63 2.38 -0.82
CA ALA A 121 8.59 3.36 -0.53
C ALA A 121 7.54 3.43 -1.66
N LEU A 122 7.99 3.40 -2.93
CA LEU A 122 7.11 3.27 -4.10
C LEU A 122 6.22 2.02 -3.99
N SER A 123 6.84 0.87 -3.74
CA SER A 123 6.13 -0.41 -3.67
C SER A 123 5.13 -0.45 -2.52
N CYS A 124 5.52 0.06 -1.34
CA CYS A 124 4.63 0.18 -0.18
C CYS A 124 3.47 1.17 -0.43
N GLY A 125 3.74 2.29 -1.09
CA GLY A 125 2.72 3.28 -1.44
C GLY A 125 1.73 2.77 -2.48
N TRP A 126 2.20 1.97 -3.45
CA TRP A 126 1.36 1.26 -4.40
C TRP A 126 0.59 0.12 -3.73
N GLY A 127 1.21 -0.66 -2.85
CA GLY A 127 0.61 -1.76 -2.10
C GLY A 127 0.49 -3.08 -2.87
N GLY A 128 0.85 -3.11 -4.15
CA GLY A 128 0.68 -4.28 -5.03
C GLY A 128 -0.72 -4.41 -5.63
N LEU A 129 -0.83 -5.13 -6.74
CA LEU A 129 -2.08 -5.36 -7.46
C LEU A 129 -3.12 -6.07 -6.57
N SER A 130 -2.68 -6.97 -5.68
CA SER A 130 -3.56 -7.66 -4.74
C SER A 130 -4.38 -6.69 -3.89
N VAL A 131 -3.72 -5.66 -3.33
CA VAL A 131 -4.38 -4.62 -2.51
C VAL A 131 -5.28 -3.74 -3.37
N GLN A 132 -4.86 -3.41 -4.60
CA GLN A 132 -5.68 -2.59 -5.51
C GLN A 132 -6.97 -3.30 -5.91
N LEU A 133 -6.92 -4.59 -6.21
CA LEU A 133 -8.10 -5.38 -6.55
C LEU A 133 -9.08 -5.49 -5.37
N GLN A 134 -8.56 -5.62 -4.14
CA GLN A 134 -9.38 -5.61 -2.93
C GLN A 134 -10.06 -4.24 -2.72
N ALA A 135 -9.29 -3.16 -2.85
CA ALA A 135 -9.82 -1.80 -2.71
C ALA A 135 -10.90 -1.50 -3.77
N LEU A 136 -10.64 -1.83 -5.05
CA LEU A 136 -11.62 -1.67 -6.13
C LEU A 136 -12.91 -2.44 -5.87
N ARG A 137 -12.80 -3.68 -5.37
CA ARG A 137 -13.97 -4.48 -5.00
C ARG A 137 -14.80 -3.81 -3.91
N LEU A 138 -14.14 -3.32 -2.85
CA LEU A 138 -14.83 -2.65 -1.73
C LEU A 138 -15.50 -1.34 -2.18
N LEU A 139 -14.81 -0.54 -2.99
CA LEU A 139 -15.36 0.70 -3.56
C LEU A 139 -16.58 0.41 -4.44
N HIS A 140 -16.48 -0.61 -5.31
CA HIS A 140 -17.60 -1.01 -6.18
C HIS A 140 -18.80 -1.49 -5.36
N GLN A 141 -18.58 -2.27 -4.29
CA GLN A 141 -19.65 -2.71 -3.39
C GLN A 141 -20.28 -1.55 -2.61
N GLY A 142 -19.52 -0.50 -2.34
CA GLY A 142 -19.99 0.75 -1.72
C GLY A 142 -20.66 1.72 -2.70
N GLY A 143 -20.77 1.38 -4.00
CA GLY A 143 -21.34 2.26 -5.01
C GLY A 143 -20.47 3.48 -5.35
N VAL A 144 -19.18 3.48 -4.95
CA VAL A 144 -18.25 4.57 -5.19
C VAL A 144 -17.66 4.47 -6.60
N ASP A 145 -17.56 5.59 -7.29
CA ASP A 145 -16.90 5.63 -8.61
C ASP A 145 -15.41 5.31 -8.50
N CYS A 146 -15.01 4.22 -9.13
CA CYS A 146 -13.63 3.73 -9.12
C CYS A 146 -12.75 4.38 -10.21
N ARG A 147 -13.30 5.30 -11.00
CA ARG A 147 -12.54 5.98 -12.06
C ARG A 147 -11.38 6.76 -11.45
N GLY A 148 -10.20 6.50 -11.97
CA GLY A 148 -8.98 7.16 -11.48
C GLY A 148 -8.35 6.56 -10.23
N TRP A 149 -8.97 5.58 -9.55
CA TRP A 149 -8.43 4.96 -8.35
C TRP A 149 -6.97 4.47 -8.52
N LEU A 150 -6.69 3.75 -9.61
CA LEU A 150 -5.35 3.25 -9.90
C LEU A 150 -4.34 4.39 -10.12
N ALA A 151 -4.76 5.49 -10.76
CA ALA A 151 -3.91 6.66 -10.94
C ALA A 151 -3.56 7.32 -9.59
N VAL A 152 -4.54 7.43 -8.69
CA VAL A 152 -4.34 7.94 -7.32
C VAL A 152 -3.40 7.03 -6.52
N ALA A 153 -3.56 5.72 -6.64
CA ALA A 153 -2.68 4.76 -5.99
C ALA A 153 -1.22 4.83 -6.51
N LEU A 154 -1.04 4.98 -7.83
CA LEU A 154 0.27 5.21 -8.43
C LEU A 154 0.88 6.54 -7.99
N LEU A 155 0.09 7.61 -7.96
CA LEU A 155 0.52 8.91 -7.47
C LEU A 155 0.99 8.83 -6.02
N ARG A 156 0.25 8.13 -5.16
CA ARG A 156 0.65 7.87 -3.77
C ARG A 156 1.99 7.16 -3.68
N GLY A 157 2.19 6.12 -4.49
CA GLY A 157 3.48 5.41 -4.56
C GLY A 157 4.61 6.33 -5.00
N GLY A 158 4.40 7.15 -6.04
CA GLY A 158 5.37 8.12 -6.53
C GLY A 158 5.72 9.20 -5.48
N LEU A 159 4.71 9.73 -4.79
CA LEU A 159 4.91 10.68 -3.69
C LEU A 159 5.72 10.05 -2.55
N ALA A 160 5.40 8.81 -2.15
CA ALA A 160 6.14 8.11 -1.11
C ALA A 160 7.62 7.91 -1.49
N ALA A 161 7.90 7.55 -2.74
CA ALA A 161 9.26 7.44 -3.26
C ALA A 161 10.00 8.78 -3.25
N GLY A 162 9.34 9.85 -3.71
CA GLY A 162 9.90 11.19 -3.71
C GLY A 162 10.22 11.69 -2.31
N VAL A 163 9.30 11.52 -1.36
CA VAL A 163 9.52 11.88 0.06
C VAL A 163 10.65 11.05 0.66
N ALA A 164 10.72 9.74 0.40
CA ALA A 164 11.81 8.90 0.89
C ALA A 164 13.17 9.36 0.35
N ALA A 165 13.26 9.72 -0.93
CA ALA A 165 14.47 10.25 -1.53
C ALA A 165 14.86 11.61 -0.93
N ALA A 166 13.89 12.50 -0.70
CA ALA A 166 14.13 13.81 -0.08
C ALA A 166 14.62 13.66 1.37
N LEU A 167 14.00 12.77 2.16
CA LEU A 167 14.43 12.50 3.54
C LEU A 167 15.85 11.92 3.61
N LEU A 168 16.21 11.04 2.65
CA LEU A 168 17.58 10.53 2.55
C LEU A 168 18.58 11.64 2.23
N TRP A 169 18.23 12.55 1.32
CA TRP A 169 19.10 13.64 0.93
C TRP A 169 19.28 14.66 2.05
N CYS A 170 18.19 15.07 2.70
CA CYS A 170 18.24 15.97 3.87
C CYS A 170 19.03 15.32 5.03
N GLY A 171 18.79 14.04 5.31
CA GLY A 171 19.52 13.30 6.35
C GLY A 171 21.02 13.21 6.08
N SER A 172 21.44 13.06 4.82
CA SER A 172 22.86 13.06 4.44
C SER A 172 23.52 14.45 4.56
N GLY A 173 22.73 15.52 4.37
CA GLY A 173 23.20 16.90 4.52
C GLY A 173 23.41 17.29 6.00
N VAL A 174 22.46 16.92 6.87
CA VAL A 174 22.55 17.23 8.31
C VAL A 174 23.75 16.50 8.96
N PHE A 175 24.05 15.27 8.57
CA PHE A 175 25.22 14.56 9.11
C PHE A 175 26.57 15.11 8.64
N ARG A 176 26.63 15.77 7.47
CA ARG A 176 27.86 16.46 7.02
C ARG A 176 28.17 17.75 7.80
N PHE A 177 27.16 18.34 8.44
CA PHE A 177 27.35 19.56 9.25
C PHE A 177 27.79 19.25 10.70
N PHE A 178 27.67 18.00 11.15
CA PHE A 178 28.04 17.56 12.50
C PHE A 178 29.25 16.62 12.53
N SER A 179 29.94 16.41 11.40
CA SER A 179 31.25 15.75 11.31
C SER A 179 32.33 16.75 10.99
#